data_a17cab64a39a20a9fdf1edd72982c34c
#
_entry.id   a17cab64a39a20a9fdf1edd72982c34c
#
_cell.length_a   1.000
_cell.length_b   1.000
_cell.length_c   1.000
_cell.angle_alpha   90.00
_cell.angle_beta   90.00
_cell.angle_gamma   90.00
#
_symmetry.space_group_name_H-M   'P 1'
#
loop_
_entity.id
_entity.type
_entity.pdbx_description
1 polymer ?
#
loop_
_entity_poly.entity_id
_entity_poly.type
_entity_poly.pdbx_seq_one_letter_code
_entity_poly.pdbx_strand_id
1 'polypeptide(L)' 'MYQQLISYGESDVYPFHMPGHKRRALPFPNPYTIDITEIDGFDNLHHAGGLIREAEERAAKLYGADRSYYLVNGSTC' A
#
# COMPACT_ATOMS: atom_id res chain seq x y z
N MET A 1 -8.38 0.41 -0.11
CA MET A 1 -6.97 0.41 0.35
C MET A 1 -6.56 1.71 1.05
N TYR A 2 -6.86 2.88 0.48
CA TYR A 2 -6.45 4.16 1.06
C TYR A 2 -6.94 4.35 2.50
N GLN A 3 -8.20 3.98 2.79
CA GLN A 3 -8.76 4.12 4.13
C GLN A 3 -8.01 3.27 5.16
N GLN A 4 -7.59 2.07 4.79
CA GLN A 4 -6.82 1.20 5.67
C GLN A 4 -5.44 1.79 5.97
N LEU A 5 -4.79 2.39 4.97
CA LEU A 5 -3.50 3.04 5.16
C LEU A 5 -3.62 4.25 6.10
N ILE A 6 -4.64 5.08 5.93
CA ILE A 6 -4.88 6.23 6.79
C ILE A 6 -5.17 5.77 8.23
N SER A 7 -6.02 4.78 8.39
CA SER A 7 -6.31 4.21 9.73
C SER A 7 -5.05 3.69 10.40
N TYR A 8 -4.19 3.00 9.65
CA TYR A 8 -2.91 2.52 10.19
C TYR A 8 -2.00 3.69 10.58
N GLY A 9 -1.89 4.72 9.75
CA GLY A 9 -1.07 5.90 10.03
C GLY A 9 -1.50 6.67 11.28
N GLU A 10 -2.80 6.64 11.59
CA GLU A 10 -3.36 7.29 12.78
C GLU A 10 -3.34 6.40 14.03
N SER A 11 -2.97 5.12 13.88
CA SER A 11 -2.95 4.17 14.98
C SER A 11 -1.74 4.39 15.90
N ASP A 12 -1.78 3.78 17.10
CA ASP A 12 -0.70 3.84 18.07
C ASP A 12 0.42 2.83 17.79
N VAL A 13 0.33 2.08 16.69
CA VAL A 13 1.33 1.09 16.33
C VAL A 13 2.65 1.78 15.99
N TYR A 14 3.72 1.41 16.71
CA TYR A 14 5.04 1.99 16.46
C TYR A 14 5.64 1.43 15.16
N PRO A 15 6.14 2.31 14.25
CA PRO A 15 6.59 1.87 12.91
C PRO A 15 8.02 1.29 12.95
N PHE A 16 8.16 0.06 13.41
CA PHE A 16 9.45 -0.63 13.37
C PHE A 16 9.81 -1.21 12.01
N HIS A 17 8.84 -1.29 11.08
CA HIS A 17 9.14 -1.69 9.72
C HIS A 17 10.00 -0.61 9.04
N MET A 18 10.55 -0.90 7.87
CA MET A 18 11.73 -0.24 7.33
C MET A 18 11.61 1.08 6.55
N PRO A 19 10.53 1.88 6.59
CA PRO A 19 10.59 3.18 5.94
C PRO A 19 11.70 4.05 6.55
N GLY A 20 12.64 4.50 5.73
CA GLY A 20 13.83 5.25 6.20
C GLY A 20 13.51 6.62 6.76
N HIS A 21 12.37 7.22 6.36
CA HIS A 21 11.95 8.54 6.81
C HIS A 21 11.52 8.58 8.27
N LYS A 22 11.16 7.45 8.88
CA LYS A 22 10.73 7.35 10.29
C LYS A 22 9.56 8.27 10.64
N ARG A 23 8.66 8.52 9.68
CA ARG A 23 7.46 9.37 9.84
C ARG A 23 7.78 10.80 10.27
N ARG A 24 8.85 11.39 9.75
CA ARG A 24 9.20 12.79 10.04
C ARG A 24 8.07 13.72 9.62
N ALA A 25 7.82 14.76 10.44
CA ALA A 25 6.80 15.75 10.13
C ALA A 25 7.13 16.54 8.87
N LEU A 26 6.06 16.86 8.10
CA LEU A 26 6.13 17.66 6.89
C LEU A 26 5.15 18.82 6.98
N PRO A 27 5.36 19.94 6.23
CA PRO A 27 4.47 21.08 6.27
C PRO A 27 3.13 20.87 5.50
N PHE A 28 2.84 19.67 5.07
CA PHE A 28 1.60 19.27 4.37
C PHE A 28 1.22 17.88 4.87
N PRO A 29 0.03 17.35 4.50
CA PRO A 29 -0.36 16.00 4.93
C PRO A 29 0.78 15.02 4.68
N ASN A 30 1.23 14.36 5.76
CA ASN A 30 2.47 13.60 5.75
C ASN A 30 2.29 12.20 5.16
N PRO A 31 2.71 11.94 3.90
CA PRO A 31 2.57 10.61 3.29
C PRO A 31 3.43 9.55 3.99
N TYR A 32 4.44 9.96 4.76
CA TYR A 32 5.29 9.01 5.47
C TYR A 32 4.51 8.18 6.50
N THR A 33 3.38 8.69 6.98
CA THR A 33 2.56 7.96 7.95
C THR A 33 1.89 6.74 7.34
N ILE A 34 1.72 6.71 6.02
CA ILE A 34 1.09 5.60 5.29
C ILE A 34 2.08 4.80 4.44
N ASP A 35 3.36 5.12 4.57
CA ASP A 35 4.42 4.36 3.89
C ASP A 35 4.74 3.13 4.73
N ILE A 36 4.50 1.96 4.16
CA ILE A 36 4.62 0.68 4.85
C ILE A 36 5.40 -0.33 4.01
N THR A 37 5.89 -1.35 4.67
CA THR A 37 6.43 -2.55 4.02
C THR A 37 5.41 -3.69 4.14
N GLU A 38 5.83 -4.91 3.93
CA GLU A 38 4.98 -6.10 4.02
C GLU A 38 4.76 -6.48 5.48
N ILE A 39 3.77 -5.86 6.13
CA ILE A 39 3.47 -6.08 7.53
C ILE A 39 2.11 -6.75 7.71
N ASP A 40 1.85 -7.29 8.90
CA ASP A 40 0.57 -7.93 9.22
C ASP A 40 -0.60 -6.99 8.96
N GLY A 41 -1.64 -7.51 8.33
CA GLY A 41 -2.83 -6.75 7.96
C GLY A 41 -2.71 -6.05 6.61
N PHE A 42 -1.52 -6.01 6.03
CA PHE A 42 -1.27 -5.45 4.70
C PHE A 42 -0.62 -6.50 3.81
N ASP A 43 -1.01 -6.53 2.57
CA ASP A 43 -0.71 -7.56 1.61
C ASP A 43 0.76 -7.54 1.16
N ASN A 44 1.14 -8.56 0.37
CA ASN A 44 2.43 -8.68 -0.30
C ASN A 44 2.22 -8.65 -1.81
N LEU A 45 2.88 -7.75 -2.52
CA LEU A 45 2.67 -7.58 -3.96
C LEU A 45 3.02 -8.85 -4.75
N HIS A 46 4.04 -9.59 -4.34
CA HIS A 46 4.45 -10.82 -5.03
C HIS A 46 3.53 -12.01 -4.75
N HIS A 47 2.75 -11.95 -3.68
CA HIS A 47 1.82 -12.99 -3.27
C HIS A 47 0.51 -12.36 -2.81
N ALA A 48 -0.07 -11.54 -3.69
CA ALA A 48 -1.28 -10.78 -3.38
C ALA A 48 -2.45 -11.71 -3.02
N GLY A 49 -2.99 -11.54 -1.83
CA GLY A 49 -4.11 -12.33 -1.33
C GLY A 49 -5.08 -11.53 -0.46
N GLY A 50 -4.80 -10.24 -0.22
CA GLY A 50 -5.62 -9.37 0.62
C GLY A 50 -5.91 -8.03 -0.04
N LEU A 51 -5.45 -6.92 0.57
CA LEU A 51 -5.76 -5.57 0.10
C LEU A 51 -5.26 -5.28 -1.32
N ILE A 52 -4.05 -5.72 -1.63
CA ILE A 52 -3.48 -5.51 -2.97
C ILE A 52 -4.29 -6.31 -4.00
N ARG A 53 -4.64 -7.55 -3.68
CA ARG A 53 -5.47 -8.36 -4.56
C ARG A 53 -6.83 -7.72 -4.81
N GLU A 54 -7.48 -7.19 -3.79
CA GLU A 54 -8.75 -6.48 -3.95
C GLU A 54 -8.60 -5.29 -4.89
N ALA A 55 -7.52 -4.52 -4.75
CA ALA A 55 -7.25 -3.38 -5.61
C ALA A 55 -7.02 -3.81 -7.06
N GLU A 56 -6.27 -4.89 -7.28
CA GLU A 56 -6.06 -5.46 -8.61
C GLU A 56 -7.36 -5.93 -9.24
N GLU A 57 -8.22 -6.58 -8.47
CA GLU A 57 -9.54 -7.04 -8.95
C GLU A 57 -10.44 -5.86 -9.32
N ARG A 58 -10.43 -4.79 -8.54
CA ARG A 58 -11.18 -3.57 -8.86
C ARG A 58 -10.68 -2.92 -10.14
N ALA A 59 -9.37 -2.86 -10.33
CA ALA A 59 -8.77 -2.32 -11.55
C ALA A 59 -9.17 -3.15 -12.77
N ALA A 60 -9.10 -4.48 -12.67
CA ALA A 60 -9.50 -5.37 -13.74
C ALA A 60 -10.97 -5.15 -14.12
N LYS A 61 -11.84 -5.02 -13.14
CA LYS A 61 -13.27 -4.78 -13.35
C LYS A 61 -13.51 -3.44 -14.03
N LEU A 62 -12.80 -2.39 -13.60
CA LEU A 62 -12.93 -1.04 -14.16
C LEU A 62 -12.55 -1.00 -15.64
N TYR A 63 -11.49 -1.67 -16.02
CA TYR A 63 -11.00 -1.68 -17.39
C TYR A 63 -11.58 -2.81 -18.25
N GLY A 64 -12.43 -3.66 -17.68
CA GLY A 64 -12.99 -4.80 -18.40
C GLY A 64 -11.96 -5.87 -18.75
N ALA A 65 -10.88 -5.97 -17.97
CA ALA A 65 -9.83 -6.95 -18.17
C ALA A 65 -10.10 -8.22 -17.38
N ASP A 66 -9.52 -9.34 -17.81
CA ASP A 66 -9.60 -10.59 -17.06
C ASP A 66 -8.82 -10.51 -15.75
N ARG A 67 -7.65 -9.86 -15.79
CA ARG A 67 -6.77 -9.64 -14.63
C ARG A 67 -6.01 -8.32 -14.77
N SER A 68 -5.61 -7.77 -13.63
CA SER A 68 -4.71 -6.63 -13.54
C SER A 68 -3.60 -6.93 -12.53
N TYR A 69 -2.41 -6.44 -12.81
CA TYR A 69 -1.24 -6.62 -11.94
C TYR A 69 -0.54 -5.29 -11.74
N TYR A 70 -0.07 -5.04 -10.52
CA TYR A 70 0.79 -3.90 -10.23
C TYR A 70 2.25 -4.32 -10.42
N LEU A 71 3.01 -3.51 -11.12
CA LEU A 71 4.40 -3.79 -11.46
C LEU A 71 5.35 -3.11 -10.47
N VAL A 72 6.41 -3.81 -10.09
CA VAL A 72 7.38 -3.27 -9.11
C VAL A 72 8.40 -2.32 -9.73
N ASN A 73 8.64 -2.41 -11.04
CA ASN A 73 9.65 -1.61 -11.74
C ASN A 73 9.04 -0.68 -12.79
N GLY A 74 7.82 -0.22 -12.55
CA GLY A 74 7.13 0.66 -13.45
C GLY A 74 6.73 -0.03 -14.76
N SER A 75 6.30 0.76 -15.73
CA SER A 75 5.78 0.24 -16.99
C SER A 75 6.84 -0.34 -17.93
N THR A 76 8.10 -0.20 -17.58
CA THR A 76 9.21 -0.77 -18.37
C THR A 76 9.29 -2.30 -18.23
N CYS A 77 8.72 -2.85 -17.21
CA CYS A 77 8.73 -4.30 -16.99
C CYS A 77 8.09 -5.08 -18.12
#